data_74fc581252e1e7a733193d4dbadb41fd
#
_entry.id   74fc581252e1e7a733193d4dbadb41fd
#
_cell.length_a   1.000
_cell.length_b   1.000
_cell.length_c   1.000
_cell.angle_alpha   90.00
_cell.angle_beta   90.00
_cell.angle_gamma   90.00
#
_symmetry.space_group_name_H-M   'P 1'
#
loop_
_entity.id
_entity.type
_entity.pdbx_description
1 polymer ?
#
loop_
_entity_poly.entity_id
_entity_poly.type
_entity_poly.pdbx_seq_one_letter_code
_entity_poly.pdbx_strand_id
1 'polypeptide(L)'
;LSSNQSVDIQQSDSLLFIAALFFALHIICIDIFMKQLNSPFLFGSIQYFIVFILSMILAFWWEEPKLSNMQIEWFEILYTGIFSAGIGYTLQIIAQQKANPAPAAIILSMESVFAAIAGWILLNQILDTQKILGCLAIFIGVIIVQLVPIIIKQK
;
A
#
# COMPACT_ATOMS: atom_id res chain seq x y z
N LEU A 1 26.90 -26.39 6.62
CA LEU A 1 27.37 -25.67 5.44
C LEU A 1 26.83 -24.25 5.54
N SER A 2 27.69 -23.35 6.02
CA SER A 2 27.47 -21.92 6.21
C SER A 2 27.34 -21.26 4.84
N SER A 3 26.12 -20.95 4.40
CA SER A 3 25.91 -19.94 3.38
C SER A 3 25.90 -18.57 4.07
N ASN A 4 26.99 -17.83 4.01
CA ASN A 4 26.97 -16.38 4.17
C ASN A 4 26.00 -15.84 3.11
N GLN A 5 24.73 -15.69 3.45
CA GLN A 5 23.86 -14.80 2.73
C GLN A 5 24.28 -13.37 3.12
N SER A 6 25.24 -12.84 2.36
CA SER A 6 25.43 -11.41 2.28
C SER A 6 24.07 -10.82 1.92
N VAL A 7 23.63 -9.84 2.69
CA VAL A 7 22.46 -9.04 2.35
C VAL A 7 22.84 -8.24 1.11
N ASP A 8 22.69 -8.85 -0.07
CA ASP A 8 22.81 -8.13 -1.32
C ASP A 8 21.61 -7.19 -1.43
N ILE A 9 21.85 -5.92 -1.21
CA ILE A 9 20.90 -4.86 -1.50
C ILE A 9 20.68 -4.87 -3.01
N GLN A 10 19.60 -5.50 -3.45
CA GLN A 10 19.27 -5.55 -4.86
C GLN A 10 18.75 -4.17 -5.31
N GLN A 11 18.87 -3.87 -6.59
CA GLN A 11 18.29 -2.64 -7.16
C GLN A 11 16.79 -2.50 -6.84
N SER A 12 16.07 -3.61 -6.69
CA SER A 12 14.69 -3.68 -6.24
C SER A 12 14.46 -3.06 -4.86
N ASP A 13 15.40 -3.20 -3.91
CA ASP A 13 15.25 -2.66 -2.56
C ASP A 13 15.31 -1.14 -2.55
N SER A 14 16.17 -0.54 -3.38
CA SER A 14 16.22 0.92 -3.53
C SER A 14 14.98 1.49 -4.18
N LEU A 15 14.39 0.79 -5.15
CA LEU A 15 13.11 1.18 -5.75
C LEU A 15 11.96 1.08 -4.74
N LEU A 16 11.93 0.05 -3.90
CA LEU A 16 10.95 -0.09 -2.83
C LEU A 16 11.06 1.03 -1.80
N PHE A 17 12.29 1.44 -1.46
CA PHE A 17 12.50 2.58 -0.56
C PHE A 17 11.97 3.89 -1.15
N ILE A 18 12.24 4.16 -2.42
CA ILE A 18 11.71 5.32 -3.14
C ILE A 18 10.17 5.27 -3.20
N ALA A 19 9.60 4.10 -3.51
CA ALA A 19 8.16 3.91 -3.51
C ALA A 19 7.53 4.19 -2.13
N ALA A 20 8.18 3.75 -1.05
CA ALA A 20 7.74 4.03 0.32
C ALA A 20 7.73 5.53 0.65
N LEU A 21 8.73 6.29 0.16
CA LEU A 21 8.74 7.76 0.32
C LEU A 21 7.57 8.42 -0.41
N PHE A 22 7.29 8.01 -1.65
CA PHE A 22 6.13 8.51 -2.40
C PHE A 22 4.82 8.14 -1.73
N PHE A 23 4.72 6.93 -1.19
CA PHE A 23 3.53 6.51 -0.44
C PHE A 23 3.33 7.32 0.84
N ALA A 24 4.39 7.63 1.57
CA ALA A 24 4.33 8.51 2.74
C ALA A 24 3.86 9.92 2.36
N LEU A 25 4.39 10.50 1.28
CA LEU A 25 3.94 11.79 0.75
C LEU A 25 2.46 11.74 0.34
N HIS A 26 2.03 10.65 -0.28
CA HIS A 26 0.63 10.43 -0.65
C HIS A 26 -0.31 10.46 0.56
N ILE A 27 0.04 9.78 1.65
CA ILE A 27 -0.72 9.79 2.90
C ILE A 27 -0.83 11.21 3.48
N ILE A 28 0.27 11.98 3.46
CA ILE A 28 0.29 13.37 3.91
C ILE A 28 -0.59 14.25 3.03
N CYS A 29 -0.54 14.06 1.72
CA CYS A 29 -1.40 14.78 0.78
C CYS A 29 -2.88 14.51 1.05
N ILE A 30 -3.28 13.26 1.27
CA ILE A 30 -4.67 12.92 1.64
C ILE A 30 -5.08 13.70 2.90
N ASP A 31 -4.26 13.70 3.95
CA ASP A 31 -4.57 14.40 5.21
C ASP A 31 -4.78 15.91 5.00
N ILE A 32 -3.89 16.55 4.24
CA ILE A 32 -3.97 17.99 3.95
C ILE A 32 -5.23 18.32 3.14
N PHE A 33 -5.45 17.61 2.04
CA PHE A 33 -6.57 17.89 1.14
C PHE A 33 -7.92 17.51 1.72
N MET A 34 -8.00 16.44 2.51
CA MET A 34 -9.25 16.05 3.15
C MET A 34 -9.71 17.02 4.21
N LYS A 35 -8.80 17.72 4.89
CA LYS A 35 -9.16 18.81 5.82
C LYS A 35 -9.79 20.02 5.12
N GLN A 36 -9.47 20.22 3.84
CA GLN A 36 -10.00 21.35 3.05
C GLN A 36 -11.24 20.99 2.25
N LEU A 37 -11.23 19.88 1.54
CA LEU A 37 -12.29 19.49 0.60
C LEU A 37 -13.49 18.82 1.26
N ASN A 38 -13.30 18.17 2.39
CA ASN A 38 -14.35 17.44 3.14
C ASN A 38 -15.21 16.46 2.30
N SER A 39 -14.71 16.07 1.13
CA SER A 39 -15.39 15.17 0.18
C SER A 39 -14.45 14.07 -0.31
N PRO A 40 -14.42 12.90 0.38
CA PRO A 40 -13.53 11.81 0.03
C PRO A 40 -13.76 11.24 -1.37
N PHE A 41 -15.02 11.19 -1.80
CA PHE A 41 -15.37 10.69 -3.14
C PHE A 41 -14.86 11.61 -4.25
N LEU A 42 -15.01 12.92 -4.09
CA LEU A 42 -14.50 13.89 -5.06
C LEU A 42 -12.97 13.81 -5.16
N PHE A 43 -12.30 13.80 -4.01
CA PHE A 43 -10.85 13.67 -3.97
C PHE A 43 -10.37 12.36 -4.63
N GLY A 44 -10.98 11.23 -4.27
CA GLY A 44 -10.67 9.92 -4.87
C GLY A 44 -10.87 9.92 -6.38
N SER A 45 -11.98 10.48 -6.88
CA SER A 45 -12.26 10.55 -8.32
C SER A 45 -11.22 11.36 -9.08
N ILE A 46 -10.81 12.51 -8.56
CA ILE A 46 -9.76 13.35 -9.17
C ILE A 46 -8.43 12.60 -9.18
N GLN A 47 -8.08 11.96 -8.07
CA GLN A 47 -6.86 11.17 -7.95
C GLN A 47 -6.83 10.01 -8.96
N TYR A 48 -7.91 9.25 -9.07
CA TYR A 48 -7.98 8.13 -10.03
C TYR A 48 -7.91 8.62 -11.47
N PHE A 49 -8.52 9.76 -11.76
CA PHE A 49 -8.47 10.36 -13.10
C PHE A 49 -7.04 10.79 -13.47
N ILE A 50 -6.32 11.43 -12.55
CA ILE A 50 -4.91 11.82 -12.75
C ILE A 50 -4.04 10.58 -12.97
N VAL A 51 -4.17 9.56 -12.10
CA VAL A 51 -3.42 8.30 -12.23
C VAL A 51 -3.72 7.60 -13.55
N PHE A 52 -4.99 7.57 -13.96
CA PHE A 52 -5.40 7.01 -15.25
C PHE A 52 -4.69 7.70 -16.42
N ILE A 53 -4.71 9.03 -16.47
CA ILE A 53 -4.03 9.78 -17.55
C ILE A 53 -2.53 9.51 -17.55
N LEU A 54 -1.87 9.60 -16.40
CA LEU A 54 -0.44 9.37 -16.29
C LEU A 54 -0.06 7.94 -16.69
N SER A 55 -0.82 6.94 -16.24
CA SER A 55 -0.59 5.54 -16.60
C SER A 55 -0.80 5.29 -18.08
N MET A 56 -1.81 5.92 -18.71
CA MET A 56 -2.03 5.82 -20.15
C MET A 56 -0.84 6.40 -20.94
N ILE A 57 -0.34 7.57 -20.55
CA ILE A 57 0.81 8.19 -21.22
C ILE A 57 2.04 7.27 -21.10
N LEU A 58 2.31 6.73 -19.90
CA LEU A 58 3.45 5.84 -19.70
C LEU A 58 3.31 4.52 -20.44
N ALA A 59 2.12 3.93 -20.46
CA ALA A 59 1.85 2.69 -21.19
C ALA A 59 2.10 2.84 -22.71
N PHE A 60 1.64 3.93 -23.30
CA PHE A 60 1.89 4.18 -24.72
C PHE A 60 3.35 4.55 -25.03
N TRP A 61 4.10 5.04 -24.06
CA TRP A 61 5.49 5.44 -24.26
C TRP A 61 6.49 4.30 -24.07
N TRP A 62 6.25 3.43 -23.09
CA TRP A 62 7.18 2.35 -22.75
C TRP A 62 6.68 0.94 -23.06
N GLU A 63 5.39 0.77 -23.22
CA GLU A 63 4.77 -0.52 -23.48
C GLU A 63 3.99 -0.46 -24.79
N GLU A 64 3.89 -1.58 -25.49
CA GLU A 64 2.96 -1.76 -26.59
C GLU A 64 1.69 -2.44 -26.06
N PRO A 65 0.68 -1.68 -25.58
CA PRO A 65 -0.50 -2.29 -24.99
C PRO A 65 -1.27 -3.07 -26.07
N LYS A 66 -1.34 -4.39 -25.91
CA LYS A 66 -2.07 -5.28 -26.81
C LYS A 66 -3.43 -5.62 -26.20
N LEU A 67 -4.49 -5.33 -26.94
CA LEU A 67 -5.86 -5.63 -26.53
C LEU A 67 -6.05 -7.12 -26.18
N SER A 68 -5.32 -8.01 -26.88
CA SER A 68 -5.35 -9.44 -26.61
C SER A 68 -4.92 -9.81 -25.20
N ASN A 69 -3.91 -9.13 -24.66
CA ASN A 69 -3.43 -9.37 -23.30
C ASN A 69 -4.45 -8.91 -22.26
N MET A 70 -5.09 -7.76 -22.51
CA MET A 70 -6.17 -7.27 -21.65
C MET A 70 -7.39 -8.20 -21.62
N GLN A 71 -7.67 -8.90 -22.73
CA GLN A 71 -8.74 -9.90 -22.77
C GLN A 71 -8.41 -11.18 -22.01
N ILE A 72 -7.14 -11.53 -21.87
CA ILE A 72 -6.71 -12.69 -21.07
C ILE A 72 -6.77 -12.36 -19.58
N GLU A 73 -6.30 -11.16 -19.21
CA GLU A 73 -6.15 -10.73 -17.80
C GLU A 73 -7.37 -9.88 -17.32
N TRP A 74 -8.54 -10.03 -17.98
CA TRP A 74 -9.71 -9.17 -17.70
C TRP A 74 -10.19 -9.29 -16.24
N PHE A 75 -10.09 -10.48 -15.66
CA PHE A 75 -10.54 -10.75 -14.30
C PHE A 75 -9.64 -10.03 -13.29
N GLU A 76 -8.32 -10.13 -13.43
CA GLU A 76 -7.32 -9.48 -12.60
C GLU A 76 -7.43 -7.97 -12.68
N ILE A 77 -7.66 -7.45 -13.88
CA ILE A 77 -7.87 -6.01 -14.12
C ILE A 77 -9.12 -5.52 -13.41
N LEU A 78 -10.25 -6.24 -13.55
CA LEU A 78 -11.50 -5.88 -12.87
C LEU A 78 -11.38 -6.03 -11.36
N TYR A 79 -10.79 -7.11 -10.88
CA TYR A 79 -10.59 -7.32 -9.45
C TYR A 79 -9.74 -6.20 -8.84
N THR A 80 -8.61 -5.89 -9.43
CA THR A 80 -7.71 -4.83 -8.95
C THR A 80 -8.37 -3.46 -9.05
N GLY A 81 -9.06 -3.18 -10.16
CA GLY A 81 -9.75 -1.90 -10.37
C GLY A 81 -10.90 -1.67 -9.39
N ILE A 82 -11.75 -2.66 -9.17
CA ILE A 82 -12.94 -2.52 -8.32
C ILE A 82 -12.57 -2.67 -6.84
N PHE A 83 -11.92 -3.79 -6.45
CA PHE A 83 -11.70 -4.09 -5.05
C PHE A 83 -10.49 -3.36 -4.47
N SER A 84 -9.35 -3.38 -5.12
CA SER A 84 -8.15 -2.74 -4.60
C SER A 84 -8.22 -1.22 -4.77
N ALA A 85 -8.33 -0.72 -5.99
CA ALA A 85 -8.39 0.72 -6.26
C ALA A 85 -9.75 1.31 -5.84
N GLY A 86 -10.87 0.82 -6.35
CA GLY A 86 -12.19 1.41 -6.13
C GLY A 86 -12.60 1.37 -4.66
N ILE A 87 -12.62 0.21 -4.04
CA ILE A 87 -13.07 0.06 -2.64
C ILE A 87 -11.93 0.37 -1.67
N GLY A 88 -10.77 -0.28 -1.82
CA GLY A 88 -9.66 -0.20 -0.87
C GLY A 88 -9.16 1.23 -0.66
N TYR A 89 -8.74 1.92 -1.70
CA TYR A 89 -8.26 3.30 -1.58
C TYR A 89 -9.36 4.30 -1.23
N THR A 90 -10.60 4.08 -1.65
CA THR A 90 -11.71 4.95 -1.22
C THR A 90 -11.95 4.84 0.29
N LEU A 91 -11.96 3.62 0.82
CA LEU A 91 -12.05 3.40 2.27
C LEU A 91 -10.85 3.99 3.02
N GLN A 92 -9.66 3.91 2.44
CA GLN A 92 -8.47 4.56 2.99
C GLN A 92 -8.65 6.07 3.11
N ILE A 93 -9.11 6.75 2.07
CA ILE A 93 -9.36 8.20 2.07
C ILE A 93 -10.40 8.57 3.13
N ILE A 94 -11.50 7.81 3.23
CA ILE A 94 -12.55 8.02 4.24
C ILE A 94 -11.99 7.84 5.66
N ALA A 95 -11.19 6.81 5.88
CA ALA A 95 -10.58 6.54 7.19
C ALA A 95 -9.58 7.64 7.58
N GLN A 96 -8.76 8.08 6.65
CA GLN A 96 -7.76 9.14 6.87
C GLN A 96 -8.39 10.53 7.08
N GLN A 97 -9.63 10.75 6.67
CA GLN A 97 -10.35 11.99 6.97
C GLN A 97 -10.45 12.27 8.48
N LYS A 98 -10.45 11.22 9.31
CA LYS A 98 -10.61 11.30 10.76
C LYS A 98 -9.37 10.84 11.54
N ALA A 99 -8.39 10.27 10.87
CA ALA A 99 -7.19 9.71 11.48
C ALA A 99 -5.97 10.62 11.23
N ASN A 100 -5.07 10.67 12.20
CA ASN A 100 -3.78 11.31 11.99
C ASN A 100 -2.93 10.52 10.99
N PRO A 101 -2.11 11.18 10.15
CA PRO A 101 -1.38 10.51 9.07
C PRO A 101 -0.35 9.48 9.57
N ALA A 102 0.35 9.73 10.68
CA ALA A 102 1.36 8.81 11.18
C ALA A 102 0.77 7.48 11.70
N PRO A 103 -0.27 7.44 12.58
CA PRO A 103 -0.97 6.21 12.90
C PRO A 103 -1.57 5.51 11.69
N ALA A 104 -2.15 6.27 10.74
CA ALA A 104 -2.73 5.70 9.53
C ALA A 104 -1.66 4.95 8.71
N ALA A 105 -0.48 5.54 8.49
CA ALA A 105 0.61 4.90 7.77
C ALA A 105 1.04 3.56 8.39
N ILE A 106 1.13 3.51 9.71
CA ILE A 106 1.53 2.30 10.44
C ILE A 106 0.45 1.22 10.36
N ILE A 107 -0.84 1.59 10.45
CA ILE A 107 -1.94 0.64 10.28
C ILE A 107 -1.99 0.11 8.84
N LEU A 108 -1.78 0.97 7.84
CA LEU A 108 -1.73 0.58 6.44
C LEU A 108 -0.57 -0.39 6.15
N SER A 109 0.55 -0.29 6.86
CA SER A 109 1.64 -1.26 6.71
C SER A 109 1.27 -2.70 7.09
N MET A 110 0.14 -2.92 7.81
CA MET A 110 -0.42 -4.26 8.02
C MET A 110 -0.83 -4.96 6.72
N GLU A 111 -1.03 -4.21 5.64
CA GLU A 111 -1.29 -4.79 4.31
C GLU A 111 -0.23 -5.81 3.92
N SER A 112 1.05 -5.50 4.17
CA SER A 112 2.17 -6.42 3.88
C SER A 112 2.13 -7.69 4.73
N VAL A 113 1.64 -7.61 5.97
CA VAL A 113 1.43 -8.78 6.84
C VAL A 113 0.32 -9.68 6.29
N PHE A 114 -0.82 -9.08 5.91
CA PHE A 114 -1.91 -9.82 5.30
C PHE A 114 -1.53 -10.42 3.95
N ALA A 115 -0.76 -9.69 3.13
CA ALA A 115 -0.23 -10.20 1.87
C ALA A 115 0.69 -11.40 2.07
N ALA A 116 1.57 -11.37 3.07
CA ALA A 116 2.44 -12.50 3.41
C ALA A 116 1.63 -13.74 3.87
N ILE A 117 0.61 -13.54 4.70
CA ILE A 117 -0.28 -14.62 5.16
C ILE A 117 -1.07 -15.20 3.97
N ALA A 118 -1.63 -14.35 3.12
CA ALA A 118 -2.36 -14.78 1.94
C ALA A 118 -1.45 -15.55 0.96
N GLY A 119 -0.24 -15.08 0.71
CA GLY A 119 0.75 -15.75 -0.11
C GLY A 119 1.14 -17.13 0.44
N TRP A 120 1.24 -17.25 1.76
CA TRP A 120 1.49 -18.54 2.41
C TRP A 120 0.30 -19.51 2.24
N ILE A 121 -0.93 -19.05 2.50
CA ILE A 121 -2.12 -19.91 2.47
C ILE A 121 -2.55 -20.25 1.04
N LEU A 122 -2.59 -19.25 0.14
CA LEU A 122 -3.17 -19.39 -1.20
C LEU A 122 -2.15 -19.86 -2.23
N LEU A 123 -0.90 -19.41 -2.10
CA LEU A 123 0.16 -19.70 -3.07
C LEU A 123 1.22 -20.69 -2.55
N ASN A 124 1.01 -21.26 -1.36
CA ASN A 124 1.97 -22.18 -0.70
C ASN A 124 3.39 -21.60 -0.63
N GLN A 125 3.53 -20.29 -0.53
CA GLN A 125 4.83 -19.64 -0.41
C GLN A 125 5.46 -19.94 0.95
N ILE A 126 6.75 -20.26 0.96
CA ILE A 126 7.48 -20.48 2.21
C ILE A 126 7.77 -19.13 2.85
N LEU A 127 7.30 -18.96 4.08
CA LEU A 127 7.67 -17.81 4.91
C LEU A 127 9.04 -18.07 5.53
N ASP A 128 10.05 -17.40 4.99
CA ASP A 128 11.39 -17.41 5.58
C ASP A 128 11.41 -16.67 6.92
N THR A 129 12.37 -17.00 7.77
CA THR A 129 12.53 -16.38 9.11
C THR A 129 12.58 -14.85 9.05
N GLN A 130 13.22 -14.28 8.03
CA GLN A 130 13.27 -12.82 7.82
C GLN A 130 11.89 -12.22 7.58
N LYS A 131 11.05 -12.87 6.76
CA LYS A 131 9.67 -12.43 6.51
C LYS A 131 8.82 -12.49 7.77
N ILE A 132 8.95 -13.54 8.56
CA ILE A 132 8.24 -13.68 9.84
C ILE A 132 8.65 -12.57 10.81
N LEU A 133 9.95 -12.32 10.96
CA LEU A 133 10.45 -11.24 11.82
C LEU A 133 9.98 -9.86 11.35
N GLY A 134 9.95 -9.61 10.04
CA GLY A 134 9.39 -8.38 9.46
C GLY A 134 7.91 -8.20 9.80
N CYS A 135 7.09 -9.24 9.62
CA CYS A 135 5.67 -9.22 9.98
C CYS A 135 5.46 -8.98 11.48
N LEU A 136 6.25 -9.61 12.33
CA LEU A 136 6.19 -9.39 13.79
C LEU A 136 6.57 -7.95 14.16
N ALA A 137 7.61 -7.39 13.55
CA ALA A 137 8.03 -6.01 13.80
C ALA A 137 6.93 -5.00 13.41
N ILE A 138 6.28 -5.20 12.26
CA ILE A 138 5.13 -4.37 11.85
C ILE A 138 3.99 -4.50 12.85
N PHE A 139 3.63 -5.72 13.23
CA PHE A 139 2.54 -5.98 14.19
C PHE A 139 2.78 -5.32 15.55
N ILE A 140 4.00 -5.42 16.07
CA ILE A 140 4.41 -4.74 17.30
C ILE A 140 4.33 -3.22 17.14
N GLY A 141 4.78 -2.67 16.02
CA GLY A 141 4.68 -1.24 15.71
C GLY A 141 3.23 -0.74 15.72
N VAL A 142 2.31 -1.49 15.13
CA VAL A 142 0.87 -1.17 15.14
C VAL A 142 0.32 -1.16 16.57
N ILE A 143 0.65 -2.17 17.39
CA ILE A 143 0.21 -2.24 18.78
C ILE A 143 0.71 -1.04 19.58
N ILE A 144 2.00 -0.70 19.46
CA ILE A 144 2.59 0.45 20.18
C ILE A 144 1.86 1.74 19.82
N VAL A 145 1.64 2.00 18.52
CA VAL A 145 0.97 3.23 18.06
C VAL A 145 -0.48 3.32 18.55
N GLN A 146 -1.17 2.21 18.69
CA GLN A 146 -2.53 2.21 19.21
C GLN A 146 -2.60 2.34 20.74
N LEU A 147 -1.68 1.74 21.47
CA LEU A 147 -1.70 1.75 22.94
C LEU A 147 -1.15 3.04 23.56
N VAL A 148 -0.11 3.62 22.96
CA VAL A 148 0.54 4.83 23.52
C VAL A 148 -0.42 6.00 23.74
N PRO A 149 -1.31 6.37 22.78
CA PRO A 149 -2.27 7.46 23.01
C PRO A 149 -3.28 7.16 24.12
N ILE A 150 -3.65 5.90 24.30
CA ILE A 150 -4.60 5.49 25.36
C ILE A 150 -3.94 5.68 26.74
N ILE A 151 -2.69 5.26 26.87
CA ILE A 151 -1.94 5.36 28.14
C ILE A 151 -1.67 6.83 28.51
N ILE A 152 -1.32 7.68 27.53
CA ILE A 152 -1.04 9.09 27.76
C ILE A 152 -2.31 9.87 28.12
N LYS A 153 -3.46 9.48 27.58
CA LYS A 153 -4.75 10.15 27.82
C LYS A 153 -5.36 9.84 29.20
N GLN A 154 -4.87 8.79 29.87
CA GLN A 154 -5.30 8.40 31.21
C GLN A 154 -4.46 9.04 32.32
N LYS A 155 -3.41 9.77 32.01
CA LYS A 155 -2.62 10.61 32.91
C LYS A 155 -3.01 12.09 32.75
#